data_fb4ae4368bb1560495e6f509cd404d58
#
_entry.id   fb4ae4368bb1560495e6f509cd404d58
#
_cell.length_a   1.000
_cell.length_b   1.000
_cell.length_c   1.000
_cell.angle_alpha   90.00
_cell.angle_beta   90.00
_cell.angle_gamma   90.00
#
_symmetry.space_group_name_H-M   'P 1'
#
loop_
_entity.id
_entity.type
_entity.pdbx_description
1 polymer ?
#
loop_
_entity_poly.entity_id
_entity_poly.type
_entity_poly.pdbx_seq_one_letter_code
_entity_poly.pdbx_strand_id
1 'polypeptide(L)'
;MGLESRRKDARFVLISLGSGLFTGVLAGLVGLGGAEERIPFILYALRAPLNDMIVANLIISFATSAVNFTLRAQAGLVTLDALTIGAAMIVGSLVGAYAGSVASHRLSEGRLKAAIALILSLVLARLVLDLLGGVSFSFGSIPSVLELPVAAFLGLLVGVVSGAVGVAGGEYRIPVLVFLFGLGIKVAGTTSQLVSLPTILVALWKHRTMGFVTSGGLRIAVAMGTGSVVGAVIGTVILVSSSGRIVEIVFALLLLYTIVRLTLELLRR
;
A
#
# COMPACT_ATOMS: atom_id res chain seq x y z
N MET A 1 -3.63 -26.24 -29.97
CA MET A 1 -3.66 -25.68 -28.61
C MET A 1 -4.90 -26.21 -27.93
N GLY A 2 -4.79 -27.19 -27.01
CA GLY A 2 -5.91 -28.05 -26.55
C GLY A 2 -6.88 -27.28 -25.64
N LEU A 3 -8.11 -27.81 -25.50
CA LEU A 3 -9.17 -27.25 -24.62
C LEU A 3 -8.70 -27.03 -23.17
N GLU A 4 -7.77 -27.84 -22.69
CA GLU A 4 -7.21 -27.75 -21.35
C GLU A 4 -6.28 -26.53 -21.16
N SER A 5 -5.51 -26.14 -22.17
CA SER A 5 -4.69 -24.92 -22.16
C SER A 5 -5.60 -23.68 -22.14
N ARG A 6 -6.65 -23.64 -22.96
CA ARG A 6 -7.61 -22.54 -22.97
C ARG A 6 -8.36 -22.38 -21.63
N ARG A 7 -8.70 -23.50 -20.97
CA ARG A 7 -9.34 -23.46 -19.63
C ARG A 7 -8.38 -22.91 -18.56
N LYS A 8 -7.09 -23.28 -18.59
CA LYS A 8 -6.10 -22.76 -17.66
C LYS A 8 -5.87 -21.26 -17.86
N ASP A 9 -5.80 -20.81 -19.12
CA ASP A 9 -5.66 -19.38 -19.44
C ASP A 9 -6.89 -18.57 -19.04
N ALA A 10 -8.10 -19.07 -19.30
CA ALA A 10 -9.34 -18.41 -18.89
C ALA A 10 -9.46 -18.29 -17.37
N ARG A 11 -9.11 -19.36 -16.63
CA ARG A 11 -9.08 -19.34 -15.16
C ARG A 11 -8.06 -18.35 -14.61
N PHE A 12 -6.86 -18.28 -15.18
CA PHE A 12 -5.85 -17.31 -14.82
C PHE A 12 -6.37 -15.87 -14.99
N VAL A 13 -6.94 -15.55 -16.14
CA VAL A 13 -7.48 -14.22 -16.43
C VAL A 13 -8.62 -13.88 -15.48
N LEU A 14 -9.56 -14.79 -15.24
CA LEU A 14 -10.70 -14.54 -14.35
C LEU A 14 -10.29 -14.29 -12.91
N ILE A 15 -9.36 -15.11 -12.38
CA ILE A 15 -8.83 -14.92 -11.02
C ILE A 15 -8.07 -13.58 -10.94
N SER A 16 -7.24 -13.26 -11.93
CA SER A 16 -6.45 -12.04 -11.96
C SER A 16 -7.35 -10.80 -12.02
N LEU A 17 -8.32 -10.77 -12.93
CA LEU A 17 -9.25 -9.64 -13.07
C LEU A 17 -10.12 -9.48 -11.82
N GLY A 18 -10.71 -10.56 -11.31
CA GLY A 18 -11.60 -10.52 -10.15
C GLY A 18 -10.87 -10.09 -8.87
N SER A 19 -9.70 -10.68 -8.59
CA SER A 19 -8.88 -10.28 -7.44
C SER A 19 -8.31 -8.87 -7.61
N GLY A 20 -7.93 -8.49 -8.83
CA GLY A 20 -7.53 -7.13 -9.14
C GLY A 20 -8.64 -6.12 -8.87
N LEU A 21 -9.86 -6.38 -9.37
CA LEU A 21 -11.02 -5.53 -9.12
C LEU A 21 -11.29 -5.35 -7.62
N PHE A 22 -11.33 -6.45 -6.88
CA PHE A 22 -11.56 -6.43 -5.43
C PHE A 22 -10.51 -5.60 -4.70
N THR A 23 -9.22 -5.89 -4.90
CA THR A 23 -8.13 -5.18 -4.24
C THR A 23 -8.01 -3.73 -4.73
N GLY A 24 -8.40 -3.45 -5.96
CA GLY A 24 -8.50 -2.11 -6.51
C GLY A 24 -9.57 -1.26 -5.82
N VAL A 25 -10.76 -1.82 -5.57
CA VAL A 25 -11.83 -1.13 -4.82
C VAL A 25 -11.33 -0.74 -3.43
N LEU A 26 -10.68 -1.66 -2.71
CA LEU A 26 -10.10 -1.38 -1.40
C LEU A 26 -9.02 -0.29 -1.47
N ALA A 27 -8.15 -0.37 -2.47
CA ALA A 27 -7.11 0.64 -2.72
C ALA A 27 -7.71 2.02 -2.99
N GLY A 28 -8.77 2.09 -3.80
CA GLY A 28 -9.49 3.32 -4.12
C GLY A 28 -10.19 3.91 -2.91
N LEU A 29 -10.83 3.07 -2.10
CA LEU A 29 -11.61 3.50 -0.93
C LEU A 29 -10.74 4.06 0.20
N VAL A 30 -9.61 3.41 0.51
CA VAL A 30 -8.78 3.81 1.66
C VAL A 30 -7.55 4.61 1.25
N GLY A 31 -6.95 4.32 0.11
CA GLY A 31 -5.69 4.94 -0.31
C GLY A 31 -4.44 4.12 0.01
N LEU A 32 -4.59 2.81 0.21
CA LEU A 32 -3.49 1.90 0.55
C LEU A 32 -2.61 1.52 -0.67
N GLY A 33 -3.15 1.62 -1.89
CA GLY A 33 -2.53 1.06 -3.09
C GLY A 33 -2.88 -0.41 -3.33
N GLY A 34 -3.49 -1.11 -2.37
CA GLY A 34 -3.99 -2.50 -2.48
C GLY A 34 -2.90 -3.55 -2.63
N ALA A 35 -1.67 -3.22 -2.26
CA ALA A 35 -0.51 -4.06 -2.50
C ALA A 35 -0.49 -5.29 -1.59
N GLU A 36 -0.79 -5.10 -0.31
CA GLU A 36 -0.78 -6.16 0.70
C GLU A 36 -1.88 -7.18 0.44
N GLU A 37 -3.06 -6.72 0.07
CA GLU A 37 -4.23 -7.57 -0.23
C GLU A 37 -4.03 -8.40 -1.50
N ARG A 38 -3.19 -7.95 -2.45
CA ARG A 38 -2.87 -8.69 -3.68
C ARG A 38 -1.92 -9.85 -3.46
N ILE A 39 -1.02 -9.75 -2.50
CA ILE A 39 0.02 -10.77 -2.24
C ILE A 39 -0.57 -12.19 -2.14
N PRO A 40 -1.61 -12.46 -1.34
CA PRO A 40 -2.19 -13.80 -1.25
C PRO A 40 -2.70 -14.34 -2.58
N PHE A 41 -3.34 -13.50 -3.40
CA PHE A 41 -3.86 -13.93 -4.68
C PHE A 41 -2.73 -14.29 -5.66
N ILE A 42 -1.66 -13.47 -5.70
CA ILE A 42 -0.54 -13.73 -6.60
C ILE A 42 0.24 -14.97 -6.17
N LEU A 43 0.54 -15.11 -4.86
CA LEU A 43 1.34 -16.23 -4.38
C LEU A 43 0.56 -17.55 -4.32
N TYR A 44 -0.68 -17.53 -3.80
CA TYR A 44 -1.41 -18.76 -3.52
C TYR A 44 -2.41 -19.12 -4.60
N ALA A 45 -3.16 -18.17 -5.16
CA ALA A 45 -4.16 -18.44 -6.19
C ALA A 45 -3.52 -18.60 -7.58
N LEU A 46 -2.55 -17.73 -7.92
CA LEU A 46 -1.82 -17.78 -9.19
C LEU A 46 -0.53 -18.60 -9.10
N ARG A 47 -0.07 -18.94 -7.88
CA ARG A 47 1.17 -19.71 -7.62
C ARG A 47 2.38 -19.10 -8.29
N ALA A 48 2.48 -17.78 -8.30
CA ALA A 48 3.57 -17.07 -8.93
C ALA A 48 4.84 -17.10 -8.06
N PRO A 49 6.05 -17.12 -8.67
CA PRO A 49 7.30 -16.91 -7.97
C PRO A 49 7.35 -15.57 -7.24
N LEU A 50 8.13 -15.50 -6.15
CA LEU A 50 8.24 -14.29 -5.33
C LEU A 50 8.67 -13.05 -6.14
N ASN A 51 9.64 -13.20 -7.04
CA ASN A 51 10.12 -12.10 -7.89
C ASN A 51 9.02 -11.59 -8.83
N ASP A 52 8.23 -12.48 -9.43
CA ASP A 52 7.09 -12.13 -10.26
C ASP A 52 6.03 -11.39 -9.45
N MET A 53 5.78 -11.83 -8.21
CA MET A 53 4.85 -11.18 -7.30
C MET A 53 5.31 -9.75 -6.99
N ILE A 54 6.58 -9.54 -6.60
CA ILE A 54 7.11 -8.21 -6.27
C ILE A 54 6.94 -7.26 -7.46
N VAL A 55 7.39 -7.66 -8.64
CA VAL A 55 7.34 -6.82 -9.85
C VAL A 55 5.90 -6.53 -10.27
N ALA A 56 5.05 -7.57 -10.34
CA ALA A 56 3.65 -7.38 -10.70
C ALA A 56 2.96 -6.44 -9.71
N ASN A 57 3.17 -6.66 -8.41
CA ASN A 57 2.56 -5.86 -7.36
C ASN A 57 2.98 -4.38 -7.42
N LEU A 58 4.26 -4.09 -7.66
CA LEU A 58 4.76 -2.72 -7.85
C LEU A 58 4.13 -2.05 -9.07
N ILE A 59 4.06 -2.74 -10.22
CA ILE A 59 3.47 -2.18 -11.45
C ILE A 59 1.98 -1.88 -11.23
N ILE A 60 1.22 -2.83 -10.66
CA ILE A 60 -0.20 -2.65 -10.37
C ILE A 60 -0.39 -1.50 -9.38
N SER A 61 0.43 -1.45 -8.31
CA SER A 61 0.36 -0.39 -7.31
C SER A 61 0.66 0.99 -7.90
N PHE A 62 1.61 1.10 -8.82
CA PHE A 62 1.88 2.35 -9.52
C PHE A 62 0.65 2.82 -10.32
N ALA A 63 0.07 1.93 -11.13
CA ALA A 63 -1.10 2.27 -11.94
C ALA A 63 -2.31 2.66 -11.08
N THR A 64 -2.61 1.86 -10.03
CA THR A 64 -3.72 2.16 -9.11
C THR A 64 -3.49 3.44 -8.32
N SER A 65 -2.26 3.68 -7.83
CA SER A 65 -1.93 4.90 -7.09
C SER A 65 -2.03 6.14 -7.99
N ALA A 66 -1.61 6.06 -9.25
CA ALA A 66 -1.71 7.17 -10.18
C ALA A 66 -3.18 7.55 -10.45
N VAL A 67 -4.03 6.56 -10.72
CA VAL A 67 -5.46 6.77 -10.93
C VAL A 67 -6.13 7.31 -9.67
N ASN A 68 -5.88 6.70 -8.51
CA ASN A 68 -6.43 7.14 -7.23
C ASN A 68 -6.02 8.57 -6.89
N PHE A 69 -4.74 8.90 -7.00
CA PHE A 69 -4.25 10.25 -6.73
C PHE A 69 -4.92 11.27 -7.64
N THR A 70 -4.99 11.00 -8.94
CA THR A 70 -5.61 11.90 -9.91
C THR A 70 -7.07 12.17 -9.59
N LEU A 71 -7.87 11.13 -9.36
CA LEU A 71 -9.29 11.26 -9.04
C LEU A 71 -9.52 11.97 -7.70
N ARG A 72 -8.72 11.66 -6.69
CA ARG A 72 -8.81 12.29 -5.36
C ARG A 72 -8.36 13.75 -5.38
N ALA A 73 -7.36 14.10 -6.20
CA ALA A 73 -6.94 15.47 -6.41
C ALA A 73 -8.05 16.29 -7.09
N GLN A 74 -8.71 15.73 -8.10
CA GLN A 74 -9.87 16.34 -8.73
C GLN A 74 -11.05 16.52 -7.77
N ALA A 75 -11.19 15.64 -6.78
CA ALA A 75 -12.20 15.74 -5.72
C ALA A 75 -11.82 16.73 -4.60
N GLY A 76 -10.72 17.48 -4.72
CA GLY A 76 -10.29 18.47 -3.72
C GLY A 76 -9.68 17.89 -2.45
N LEU A 77 -9.24 16.62 -2.48
CA LEU A 77 -8.64 15.94 -1.33
C LEU A 77 -7.11 16.18 -1.22
N VAL A 78 -6.62 17.27 -1.77
CA VAL A 78 -5.22 17.71 -1.66
C VAL A 78 -5.20 19.06 -0.96
N THR A 79 -4.46 19.14 0.15
CA THR A 79 -4.24 20.39 0.89
C THR A 79 -2.76 20.78 0.82
N LEU A 80 -2.47 22.07 1.02
CA LEU A 80 -1.08 22.57 0.95
C LEU A 80 -0.20 21.92 2.03
N ASP A 81 -0.72 21.79 3.26
CA ASP A 81 -0.01 21.16 4.36
C ASP A 81 0.30 19.70 4.04
N ALA A 82 -0.68 18.96 3.50
CA ALA A 82 -0.51 17.57 3.09
C ALA A 82 0.52 17.42 1.96
N LEU A 83 0.59 18.37 1.02
CA LEU A 83 1.62 18.40 -0.02
C LEU A 83 3.02 18.62 0.56
N THR A 84 3.14 19.54 1.52
CA THR A 84 4.41 19.86 2.17
C THR A 84 4.96 18.66 2.95
N ILE A 85 4.12 18.03 3.79
CA ILE A 85 4.44 16.80 4.52
C ILE A 85 4.76 15.66 3.53
N GLY A 86 3.93 15.50 2.50
CA GLY A 86 4.12 14.50 1.46
C GLY A 86 5.44 14.65 0.71
N ALA A 87 5.83 15.87 0.36
CA ALA A 87 7.11 16.17 -0.29
C ALA A 87 8.31 15.77 0.58
N ALA A 88 8.28 16.10 1.87
CA ALA A 88 9.31 15.67 2.82
C ALA A 88 9.37 14.14 2.95
N MET A 89 8.21 13.47 3.04
CA MET A 89 8.14 12.01 3.05
C MET A 89 8.68 11.38 1.77
N ILE A 90 8.47 12.00 0.60
CA ILE A 90 9.02 11.52 -0.68
C ILE A 90 10.55 11.46 -0.60
N VAL A 91 11.21 12.52 -0.14
CA VAL A 91 12.68 12.56 -0.04
C VAL A 91 13.21 11.37 0.76
N GLY A 92 12.65 11.12 1.95
CA GLY A 92 13.02 9.96 2.75
C GLY A 92 12.67 8.63 2.08
N SER A 93 11.46 8.52 1.51
CA SER A 93 10.98 7.29 0.89
C SER A 93 11.79 6.86 -0.34
N LEU A 94 12.33 7.78 -1.11
CA LEU A 94 13.20 7.46 -2.25
C LEU A 94 14.48 6.77 -1.79
N VAL A 95 15.15 7.33 -0.77
CA VAL A 95 16.35 6.73 -0.18
C VAL A 95 16.01 5.38 0.46
N GLY A 96 14.92 5.34 1.22
CA GLY A 96 14.44 4.12 1.86
C GLY A 96 14.10 3.01 0.86
N ALA A 97 13.37 3.31 -0.20
CA ALA A 97 12.98 2.34 -1.21
C ALA A 97 14.19 1.74 -1.94
N TYR A 98 15.18 2.57 -2.26
CA TYR A 98 16.43 2.08 -2.83
C TYR A 98 17.15 1.14 -1.86
N ALA A 99 17.37 1.58 -0.61
CA ALA A 99 18.05 0.79 0.40
C ALA A 99 17.30 -0.53 0.71
N GLY A 100 15.97 -0.46 0.84
CA GLY A 100 15.11 -1.62 1.07
C GLY A 100 15.15 -2.64 -0.07
N SER A 101 15.12 -2.17 -1.32
CA SER A 101 15.23 -3.05 -2.48
C SER A 101 16.58 -3.76 -2.55
N VAL A 102 17.69 -3.07 -2.20
CA VAL A 102 19.04 -3.70 -2.10
C VAL A 102 19.08 -4.71 -0.95
N ALA A 103 18.48 -4.38 0.18
CA ALA A 103 18.49 -5.21 1.38
C ALA A 103 17.48 -6.37 1.35
N SER A 104 16.59 -6.42 0.36
CA SER A 104 15.49 -7.41 0.28
C SER A 104 15.94 -8.85 0.49
N HIS A 105 17.17 -9.22 0.02
CA HIS A 105 17.74 -10.55 0.20
C HIS A 105 18.42 -10.78 1.55
N ARG A 106 18.67 -9.73 2.34
CA ARG A 106 19.42 -9.81 3.61
C ARG A 106 18.53 -9.65 4.84
N LEU A 107 17.33 -9.10 4.66
CA LEU A 107 16.40 -8.89 5.77
C LEU A 107 15.76 -10.22 6.18
N SER A 108 15.77 -10.48 7.47
CA SER A 108 15.01 -11.61 8.04
C SER A 108 13.52 -11.33 7.90
N GLU A 109 12.87 -12.05 6.99
CA GLU A 109 11.45 -11.91 6.67
C GLU A 109 10.57 -12.02 7.93
N GLY A 110 10.90 -12.94 8.85
CA GLY A 110 10.17 -13.13 10.10
C GLY A 110 10.26 -11.89 11.01
N ARG A 111 11.48 -11.34 11.21
CA ARG A 111 11.65 -10.13 12.04
C ARG A 111 10.95 -8.91 11.45
N LEU A 112 10.99 -8.77 10.13
CA LEU A 112 10.31 -7.67 9.43
C LEU A 112 8.78 -7.80 9.60
N LYS A 113 8.21 -8.99 9.36
CA LYS A 113 6.78 -9.26 9.55
C LYS A 113 6.34 -9.03 10.99
N ALA A 114 7.13 -9.46 11.98
CA ALA A 114 6.82 -9.25 13.40
C ALA A 114 6.82 -7.76 13.78
N ALA A 115 7.81 -7.00 13.33
CA ALA A 115 7.86 -5.55 13.57
C ALA A 115 6.66 -4.83 12.93
N ILE A 116 6.32 -5.19 11.70
CA ILE A 116 5.16 -4.66 10.99
C ILE A 116 3.86 -5.00 11.75
N ALA A 117 3.66 -6.26 12.11
CA ALA A 117 2.46 -6.69 12.84
C ALA A 117 2.31 -5.94 14.17
N LEU A 118 3.41 -5.72 14.89
CA LEU A 118 3.41 -4.95 16.13
C LEU A 118 2.98 -3.49 15.90
N ILE A 119 3.59 -2.81 14.92
CA ILE A 119 3.27 -1.42 14.59
C ILE A 119 1.80 -1.30 14.18
N LEU A 120 1.33 -2.15 13.28
CA LEU A 120 -0.06 -2.14 12.82
C LEU A 120 -1.05 -2.45 13.96
N SER A 121 -0.67 -3.31 14.91
CA SER A 121 -1.52 -3.61 16.09
C SER A 121 -1.67 -2.39 16.99
N LEU A 122 -0.60 -1.63 17.22
CA LEU A 122 -0.66 -0.37 17.99
C LEU A 122 -1.52 0.67 17.28
N VAL A 123 -1.38 0.77 15.95
CA VAL A 123 -2.19 1.66 15.12
C VAL A 123 -3.67 1.27 15.16
N LEU A 124 -3.97 -0.02 15.02
CA LEU A 124 -5.35 -0.52 15.09
C LEU A 124 -5.97 -0.26 16.46
N ALA A 125 -5.24 -0.56 17.54
CA ALA A 125 -5.70 -0.28 18.89
C ALA A 125 -6.06 1.20 19.07
N ARG A 126 -5.19 2.10 18.58
CA ARG A 126 -5.41 3.55 18.61
C ARG A 126 -6.66 3.94 17.80
N LEU A 127 -6.80 3.42 16.57
CA LEU A 127 -7.94 3.72 15.71
C LEU A 127 -9.26 3.23 16.31
N VAL A 128 -9.26 2.05 16.92
CA VAL A 128 -10.45 1.50 17.61
C VAL A 128 -10.83 2.36 18.80
N LEU A 129 -9.86 2.82 19.60
CA LEU A 129 -10.13 3.71 20.73
C LEU A 129 -10.78 5.04 20.27
N ASP A 130 -10.31 5.61 19.16
CA ASP A 130 -10.91 6.81 18.58
C ASP A 130 -12.33 6.57 18.07
N LEU A 131 -12.57 5.45 17.40
CA LEU A 131 -13.91 5.07 16.92
C LEU A 131 -14.93 4.84 18.04
N LEU A 132 -14.46 4.34 19.21
CA LEU A 132 -15.29 4.11 20.40
C LEU A 132 -15.56 5.39 21.22
N GLY A 133 -15.04 6.54 20.78
CA GLY A 133 -15.17 7.81 21.51
C GLY A 133 -14.27 7.90 22.74
N GLY A 134 -13.23 7.07 22.82
CA GLY A 134 -12.19 7.13 23.83
C GLY A 134 -11.35 8.41 23.70
N VAL A 135 -10.55 8.66 24.74
CA VAL A 135 -9.71 9.87 24.87
C VAL A 135 -8.88 10.07 23.60
N SER A 136 -9.12 11.20 22.93
CA SER A 136 -8.27 11.67 21.84
C SER A 136 -6.87 11.96 22.41
N PHE A 137 -6.01 10.96 22.49
CA PHE A 137 -4.60 11.20 22.72
C PHE A 137 -4.05 11.88 21.46
N SER A 138 -4.10 13.19 21.44
CA SER A 138 -3.24 13.97 20.57
C SER A 138 -1.81 13.71 21.04
N PHE A 139 -1.01 13.00 20.26
CA PHE A 139 0.43 13.18 20.39
C PHE A 139 0.63 14.69 20.17
N GLY A 140 1.12 15.40 21.19
CA GLY A 140 1.25 16.85 21.13
C GLY A 140 1.81 17.27 19.77
N SER A 141 1.31 18.37 19.23
CA SER A 141 1.69 18.85 17.90
C SER A 141 3.22 18.80 17.76
N ILE A 142 3.70 18.09 16.76
CA ILE A 142 5.13 18.09 16.43
C ILE A 142 5.52 19.56 16.23
N PRO A 143 6.56 20.07 16.91
CA PRO A 143 7.02 21.43 16.67
C PRO A 143 7.23 21.64 15.16
N SER A 144 6.75 22.75 14.62
CA SER A 144 6.79 23.03 13.18
C SER A 144 8.18 22.88 12.55
N VAL A 145 9.23 23.18 13.33
CA VAL A 145 10.63 23.00 12.92
C VAL A 145 11.00 21.52 12.72
N LEU A 146 10.38 20.60 13.47
CA LEU A 146 10.68 19.16 13.41
C LEU A 146 9.72 18.41 12.47
N GLU A 147 8.66 19.03 12.00
CA GLU A 147 7.62 18.39 11.20
C GLU A 147 8.18 17.78 9.90
N LEU A 148 8.94 18.55 9.13
CA LEU A 148 9.54 18.07 7.88
C LEU A 148 10.66 17.04 8.08
N PRO A 149 11.63 17.22 9.03
CA PRO A 149 12.60 16.19 9.36
C PRO A 149 11.96 14.86 9.79
N VAL A 150 10.92 14.91 10.64
CA VAL A 150 10.19 13.72 11.09
C VAL A 150 9.46 13.07 9.92
N ALA A 151 8.80 13.86 9.07
CA ALA A 151 8.14 13.34 7.87
C ALA A 151 9.15 12.63 6.94
N ALA A 152 10.30 13.22 6.69
CA ALA A 152 11.35 12.62 5.86
C ALA A 152 11.89 11.32 6.49
N PHE A 153 12.14 11.31 7.80
CA PHE A 153 12.61 10.13 8.52
C PHE A 153 11.58 8.98 8.49
N LEU A 154 10.31 9.27 8.74
CA LEU A 154 9.25 8.27 8.66
C LEU A 154 9.03 7.80 7.21
N GLY A 155 9.15 8.70 6.24
CA GLY A 155 9.19 8.36 4.82
C GLY A 155 10.30 7.36 4.50
N LEU A 156 11.52 7.56 5.03
CA LEU A 156 12.65 6.64 4.86
C LEU A 156 12.31 5.26 5.42
N LEU A 157 11.80 5.16 6.64
CA LEU A 157 11.44 3.88 7.25
C LEU A 157 10.38 3.13 6.42
N VAL A 158 9.30 3.82 6.03
CA VAL A 158 8.25 3.22 5.18
C VAL A 158 8.81 2.85 3.82
N GLY A 159 9.69 3.68 3.25
CA GLY A 159 10.37 3.41 2.00
C GLY A 159 11.20 2.12 2.04
N VAL A 160 11.95 1.87 3.12
CA VAL A 160 12.73 0.63 3.30
C VAL A 160 11.80 -0.59 3.25
N VAL A 161 10.69 -0.57 3.98
CA VAL A 161 9.69 -1.66 3.95
C VAL A 161 9.11 -1.83 2.54
N SER A 162 8.70 -0.73 1.93
CA SER A 162 8.13 -0.69 0.58
C SER A 162 9.06 -1.33 -0.46
N GLY A 163 10.33 -0.91 -0.47
CA GLY A 163 11.33 -1.42 -1.39
C GLY A 163 11.70 -2.89 -1.14
N ALA A 164 11.76 -3.32 0.13
CA ALA A 164 12.13 -4.67 0.48
C ALA A 164 11.05 -5.71 0.16
N VAL A 165 9.78 -5.37 0.41
CA VAL A 165 8.64 -6.30 0.28
C VAL A 165 7.93 -6.17 -1.07
N GLY A 166 8.13 -5.06 -1.78
CA GLY A 166 7.45 -4.80 -3.05
C GLY A 166 6.00 -4.31 -2.86
N VAL A 167 5.77 -3.48 -1.83
CA VAL A 167 4.46 -2.91 -1.50
C VAL A 167 4.46 -1.39 -1.64
N ALA A 168 3.28 -0.77 -1.73
CA ALA A 168 3.16 0.70 -1.84
C ALA A 168 3.45 1.44 -0.53
N GLY A 169 3.36 0.75 0.61
CA GLY A 169 3.62 1.31 1.95
C GLY A 169 2.49 2.18 2.51
N GLY A 170 1.31 2.15 1.92
CA GLY A 170 0.16 2.95 2.36
C GLY A 170 -0.34 2.59 3.76
N GLU A 171 -0.33 1.31 4.09
CA GLU A 171 -0.78 0.80 5.40
C GLU A 171 0.02 1.38 6.58
N TYR A 172 1.30 1.66 6.36
CA TYR A 172 2.19 2.25 7.37
C TYR A 172 2.13 3.76 7.34
N ARG A 173 1.95 4.36 6.15
CA ARG A 173 2.01 5.81 5.95
C ARG A 173 0.74 6.51 6.39
N ILE A 174 -0.44 5.96 6.08
CA ILE A 174 -1.73 6.56 6.44
C ILE A 174 -1.84 6.78 7.95
N PRO A 175 -1.56 5.80 8.83
CA PRO A 175 -1.57 6.03 10.27
C PRO A 175 -0.65 7.13 10.74
N VAL A 176 0.56 7.18 10.18
CA VAL A 176 1.53 8.26 10.49
C VAL A 176 0.93 9.62 10.14
N LEU A 177 0.36 9.76 8.95
CA LEU A 177 -0.25 11.01 8.49
C LEU A 177 -1.46 11.41 9.34
N VAL A 178 -2.27 10.44 9.78
CA VAL A 178 -3.45 10.72 10.62
C VAL A 178 -3.05 11.05 12.05
N PHE A 179 -2.23 10.21 12.69
CA PHE A 179 -2.00 10.30 14.14
C PHE A 179 -0.86 11.24 14.54
N LEU A 180 0.17 11.39 13.70
CA LEU A 180 1.28 12.30 14.00
C LEU A 180 1.10 13.68 13.37
N PHE A 181 0.55 13.74 12.16
CA PHE A 181 0.40 15.00 11.42
C PHE A 181 -1.04 15.53 11.43
N GLY A 182 -1.99 14.82 12.05
CA GLY A 182 -3.37 15.28 12.21
C GLY A 182 -4.19 15.38 10.91
N LEU A 183 -3.74 14.77 9.82
CA LEU A 183 -4.47 14.82 8.56
C LEU A 183 -5.74 13.95 8.63
N GLY A 184 -6.85 14.46 8.13
CA GLY A 184 -8.05 13.64 7.99
C GLY A 184 -7.80 12.42 7.09
N ILE A 185 -8.44 11.28 7.39
CA ILE A 185 -8.17 9.96 6.75
C ILE A 185 -8.20 10.02 5.21
N LYS A 186 -9.12 10.78 4.62
CA LYS A 186 -9.22 10.94 3.15
C LYS A 186 -8.01 11.67 2.56
N VAL A 187 -7.58 12.75 3.22
CA VAL A 187 -6.40 13.53 2.84
C VAL A 187 -5.14 12.71 3.05
N ALA A 188 -5.01 12.02 4.19
CA ALA A 188 -3.89 11.13 4.48
C ALA A 188 -3.75 10.01 3.44
N GLY A 189 -4.85 9.37 3.03
CA GLY A 189 -4.86 8.40 1.94
C GLY A 189 -4.41 9.00 0.61
N THR A 190 -4.83 10.23 0.29
CA THR A 190 -4.43 10.94 -0.93
C THR A 190 -2.93 11.28 -0.92
N THR A 191 -2.43 11.79 0.20
CA THR A 191 -0.99 12.07 0.40
C THR A 191 -0.16 10.78 0.32
N SER A 192 -0.67 9.69 0.89
CA SER A 192 -0.02 8.38 0.78
C SER A 192 0.11 7.92 -0.67
N GLN A 193 -0.91 8.11 -1.50
CA GLN A 193 -0.84 7.79 -2.94
C GLN A 193 0.22 8.63 -3.65
N LEU A 194 0.27 9.94 -3.37
CA LEU A 194 1.29 10.83 -3.93
C LEU A 194 2.70 10.35 -3.61
N VAL A 195 2.98 10.04 -2.33
CA VAL A 195 4.30 9.56 -1.90
C VAL A 195 4.62 8.18 -2.48
N SER A 196 3.61 7.32 -2.68
CA SER A 196 3.78 5.99 -3.26
C SER A 196 4.32 6.04 -4.69
N LEU A 197 3.90 6.99 -5.52
CA LEU A 197 4.28 7.05 -6.94
C LEU A 197 5.80 7.06 -7.15
N PRO A 198 6.55 8.04 -6.66
CA PRO A 198 8.00 8.06 -6.83
C PRO A 198 8.71 6.94 -6.06
N THR A 199 8.18 6.53 -4.89
CA THR A 199 8.73 5.43 -4.11
C THR A 199 8.71 4.11 -4.88
N ILE A 200 7.57 3.79 -5.51
CA ILE A 200 7.38 2.58 -6.32
C ILE A 200 8.28 2.62 -7.56
N LEU A 201 8.43 3.77 -8.20
CA LEU A 201 9.32 3.89 -9.37
C LEU A 201 10.78 3.56 -9.02
N VAL A 202 11.28 4.05 -7.89
CA VAL A 202 12.64 3.72 -7.42
C VAL A 202 12.77 2.23 -7.10
N ALA A 203 11.80 1.64 -6.39
CA ALA A 203 11.79 0.22 -6.08
C ALA A 203 11.76 -0.61 -7.38
N LEU A 204 10.86 -0.29 -8.32
CA LEU A 204 10.72 -1.00 -9.59
C LEU A 204 11.99 -0.88 -10.45
N TRP A 205 12.59 0.33 -10.52
CA TRP A 205 13.85 0.53 -11.20
C TRP A 205 14.95 -0.35 -10.62
N LYS A 206 15.04 -0.43 -9.30
CA LYS A 206 16.06 -1.26 -8.65
C LYS A 206 15.81 -2.75 -8.88
N HIS A 207 14.59 -3.24 -8.73
CA HIS A 207 14.25 -4.64 -9.03
C HIS A 207 14.48 -4.99 -10.51
N ARG A 208 14.24 -4.04 -11.42
CA ARG A 208 14.59 -4.21 -12.85
C ARG A 208 16.10 -4.37 -13.05
N THR A 209 16.93 -3.55 -12.39
CA THR A 209 18.40 -3.65 -12.49
C THR A 209 18.95 -4.93 -11.90
N MET A 210 18.22 -5.56 -10.97
CA MET A 210 18.53 -6.87 -10.40
C MET A 210 18.03 -8.06 -11.25
N GLY A 211 17.39 -7.81 -12.39
CA GLY A 211 16.91 -8.86 -13.30
C GLY A 211 15.59 -9.53 -12.87
N PHE A 212 14.82 -8.93 -11.96
CA PHE A 212 13.57 -9.52 -11.45
C PHE A 212 12.35 -9.30 -12.35
N VAL A 213 12.50 -8.48 -13.40
CA VAL A 213 11.40 -8.24 -14.36
C VAL A 213 11.33 -9.42 -15.33
N THR A 214 10.30 -10.22 -15.21
CA THR A 214 10.04 -11.41 -16.03
C THR A 214 8.77 -11.24 -16.85
N SER A 215 8.61 -12.08 -17.89
CA SER A 215 7.35 -12.13 -18.66
C SER A 215 6.17 -12.62 -17.82
N GLY A 216 6.41 -13.48 -16.83
CA GLY A 216 5.39 -13.95 -15.87
C GLY A 216 4.85 -12.80 -15.01
N GLY A 217 5.74 -12.02 -14.40
CA GLY A 217 5.38 -10.85 -13.62
C GLY A 217 4.62 -9.81 -14.43
N LEU A 218 5.05 -9.54 -15.68
CA LEU A 218 4.34 -8.61 -16.57
C LEU A 218 2.94 -9.11 -16.97
N ARG A 219 2.79 -10.40 -17.24
CA ARG A 219 1.49 -11.01 -17.56
C ARG A 219 0.49 -10.85 -16.39
N ILE A 220 0.96 -11.09 -15.16
CA ILE A 220 0.15 -10.87 -13.95
C ILE A 220 -0.19 -9.39 -13.82
N ALA A 221 0.79 -8.50 -13.99
CA ALA A 221 0.61 -7.06 -13.89
C ALA A 221 -0.45 -6.53 -14.86
N VAL A 222 -0.47 -7.00 -16.10
CA VAL A 222 -1.49 -6.60 -17.09
C VAL A 222 -2.86 -7.17 -16.72
N ALA A 223 -2.97 -8.47 -16.47
CA ALA A 223 -4.26 -9.11 -16.22
C ALA A 223 -4.91 -8.63 -14.91
N MET A 224 -4.15 -8.56 -13.81
CA MET A 224 -4.65 -8.11 -12.51
C MET A 224 -4.74 -6.59 -12.43
N GLY A 225 -3.81 -5.88 -13.09
CA GLY A 225 -3.75 -4.43 -13.12
C GLY A 225 -4.96 -3.78 -13.78
N THR A 226 -5.47 -4.34 -14.88
CA THR A 226 -6.72 -3.88 -15.50
C THR A 226 -7.89 -3.95 -14.52
N GLY A 227 -8.07 -5.06 -13.83
CA GLY A 227 -9.09 -5.19 -12.78
C GLY A 227 -8.87 -4.17 -11.65
N SER A 228 -7.60 -4.03 -11.20
CA SER A 228 -7.26 -3.11 -10.11
C SER A 228 -7.51 -1.65 -10.46
N VAL A 229 -7.24 -1.22 -11.68
CA VAL A 229 -7.50 0.16 -12.11
C VAL A 229 -9.01 0.44 -12.14
N VAL A 230 -9.81 -0.48 -12.69
CA VAL A 230 -11.28 -0.35 -12.68
C VAL A 230 -11.79 -0.30 -11.24
N GLY A 231 -11.31 -1.22 -10.38
CA GLY A 231 -11.65 -1.23 -8.96
C GLY A 231 -11.26 0.06 -8.25
N ALA A 232 -10.08 0.61 -8.55
CA ALA A 232 -9.59 1.85 -7.97
C ALA A 232 -10.52 3.05 -8.30
N VAL A 233 -11.00 3.14 -9.53
CA VAL A 233 -12.00 4.15 -9.91
C VAL A 233 -13.28 3.99 -9.08
N ILE A 234 -13.84 2.77 -9.01
CA ILE A 234 -15.05 2.48 -8.23
C ILE A 234 -14.82 2.83 -6.75
N GLY A 235 -13.72 2.37 -6.15
CA GLY A 235 -13.39 2.63 -4.75
C GLY A 235 -13.22 4.12 -4.44
N THR A 236 -12.61 4.88 -5.35
CA THR A 236 -12.46 6.33 -5.18
C THR A 236 -13.80 7.07 -5.28
N VAL A 237 -14.69 6.67 -6.20
CA VAL A 237 -16.04 7.24 -6.28
C VAL A 237 -16.80 6.97 -4.99
N ILE A 238 -16.72 5.77 -4.43
CA ILE A 238 -17.33 5.44 -3.14
C ILE A 238 -16.71 6.28 -2.01
N LEU A 239 -15.38 6.45 -2.00
CA LEU A 239 -14.68 7.28 -1.01
C LEU A 239 -15.21 8.71 -0.99
N VAL A 240 -15.34 9.33 -2.16
CA VAL A 240 -15.77 10.74 -2.27
C VAL A 240 -17.16 10.92 -1.66
N SER A 241 -18.05 9.95 -1.89
CA SER A 241 -19.43 9.96 -1.38
C SER A 241 -19.57 9.48 0.08
N SER A 242 -18.53 8.84 0.65
CA SER A 242 -18.58 8.29 2.00
C SER A 242 -18.20 9.32 3.06
N SER A 243 -18.66 9.11 4.31
CA SER A 243 -18.15 9.87 5.45
C SER A 243 -16.73 9.41 5.83
N GLY A 244 -15.93 10.28 6.47
CA GLY A 244 -14.59 9.89 6.97
C GLY A 244 -14.66 8.69 7.91
N ARG A 245 -15.69 8.61 8.76
CA ARG A 245 -15.88 7.50 9.70
C ARG A 245 -16.05 6.13 9.03
N ILE A 246 -16.75 6.09 7.88
CA ILE A 246 -16.87 4.84 7.10
C ILE A 246 -15.50 4.42 6.58
N VAL A 247 -14.71 5.36 6.09
CA VAL A 247 -13.35 5.08 5.60
C VAL A 247 -12.43 4.58 6.72
N GLU A 248 -12.53 5.16 7.92
CA GLU A 248 -11.80 4.71 9.12
C GLU A 248 -12.17 3.28 9.53
N ILE A 249 -13.46 2.94 9.51
CA ILE A 249 -13.93 1.57 9.81
C ILE A 249 -13.38 0.58 8.78
N VAL A 250 -13.48 0.88 7.50
CA VAL A 250 -12.94 0.01 6.44
C VAL A 250 -11.42 -0.14 6.59
N PHE A 251 -10.73 0.95 6.91
CA PHE A 251 -9.30 0.92 7.16
C PHE A 251 -8.95 0.05 8.38
N ALA A 252 -9.69 0.18 9.50
CA ALA A 252 -9.51 -0.67 10.68
C ALA A 252 -9.67 -2.17 10.36
N LEU A 253 -10.69 -2.52 9.56
CA LEU A 253 -10.91 -3.90 9.14
C LEU A 253 -9.77 -4.44 8.26
N LEU A 254 -9.22 -3.62 7.37
CA LEU A 254 -8.06 -3.99 6.55
C LEU A 254 -6.80 -4.17 7.39
N LEU A 255 -6.54 -3.27 8.35
CA LEU A 255 -5.44 -3.43 9.29
C LEU A 255 -5.57 -4.73 10.11
N LEU A 256 -6.77 -5.00 10.62
CA LEU A 256 -7.05 -6.25 11.35
C LEU A 256 -6.76 -7.47 10.48
N TYR A 257 -7.24 -7.47 9.24
CA TYR A 257 -6.96 -8.54 8.28
C TYR A 257 -5.45 -8.73 8.08
N THR A 258 -4.71 -7.65 7.84
CA THR A 258 -3.25 -7.70 7.62
C THR A 258 -2.51 -8.21 8.86
N ILE A 259 -2.89 -7.77 10.06
CA ILE A 259 -2.30 -8.23 11.32
C ILE A 259 -2.54 -9.73 11.53
N VAL A 260 -3.78 -10.18 11.39
CA VAL A 260 -4.14 -11.60 11.56
C VAL A 260 -3.35 -12.45 10.56
N ARG A 261 -3.29 -12.03 9.31
CA ARG A 261 -2.54 -12.73 8.26
C ARG A 261 -1.05 -12.83 8.60
N LEU A 262 -0.39 -11.71 8.94
CA LEU A 262 1.03 -11.69 9.29
C LEU A 262 1.33 -12.57 10.51
N THR A 263 0.45 -12.52 11.52
CA THR A 263 0.59 -13.35 12.72
C THR A 263 0.47 -14.84 12.39
N LEU A 264 -0.51 -15.24 11.57
CA LEU A 264 -0.67 -16.62 11.12
C LEU A 264 0.52 -17.10 10.28
N GLU A 265 1.09 -16.25 9.43
CA GLU A 265 2.30 -16.57 8.66
C GLU A 265 3.54 -16.75 9.57
N LEU A 266 3.62 -16.00 10.70
CA LEU A 266 4.69 -16.15 11.69
C LEU A 266 4.57 -17.44 12.51
N LEU A 267 3.32 -17.84 12.86
CA LEU A 267 3.06 -19.06 13.65
C LEU A 267 3.21 -20.36 12.84
N ARG A 268 3.17 -20.30 11.51
CA ARG A 268 3.32 -21.45 10.62
C ARG A 268 4.79 -21.79 10.29
N ARG A 269 5.73 -20.99 10.78
CA ARG A 269 7.18 -21.24 10.68
C ARG A 269 7.73 -21.89 11.95
#